data_14148ca4742c12fc35e5b027326723f1
#
_entry.id   14148ca4742c12fc35e5b027326723f1
#
_cell.length_a   1.000
_cell.length_b   1.000
_cell.length_c   1.000
_cell.angle_alpha   90.00
_cell.angle_beta   90.00
_cell.angle_gamma   90.00
#
_symmetry.space_group_name_H-M   'P 1'
#
loop_
_entity.id
_entity.type
_entity.pdbx_description
1 polymer ?
#
loop_
_entity_poly.entity_id
_entity_poly.type
_entity_poly.pdbx_seq_one_letter_code
_entity_poly.pdbx_strand_id
1 'polypeptide(L)'
;MKKNITNYDYIIIGAGSAGCVVAARLSQAGFKTLLLEAGGNDNNPYIHIPMGYGKLFKNKKINWCYYGEQEPYLNKRKLYQPRGKVLGGTGSINGMIYVRGQPEDFNNWEELGCNGWNFEDVLPYFKKSENQQRGEDLYHGVGGPLHVSDLPSKDELAEAFNQASLNLGAPKNEDFNGVTQEGNGYVQVTSKNNKRWSTAAGYIRGLKNNNLNVKLNAFVNKVIINNKKAIGINYTEGLDNYDIMANKEVILCGGAFNSPQLLLLSGIGDADELQKFNIKTEYHLPYVGKNLQDHFGVGLEFKCTKPITVNDLYHSYYRRILAGIQYFVFGNGPLASNGNLANTFIKTNKNINTPDMMVTFMAWCTGEDLGEPYPFSGFTILAEHIRPDSRGSVALRTPNPNDAPKIQFNFLESDYDKQAAIAGLKYSRLISQTNPMKEYAKEEINPGLDCQTNEDYLNHCKKAGNSLLHAAGSCRMGIHEDAVVDPELKVKGIDNLRVIDASIMPRIVSGNTNAATIMIAEKGSDLILKSK
;
A
#
# COMPACT_ATOMS: atom_id res chain seq x y z
N MET A 1 -32.68 26.74 -11.27
CA MET A 1 -32.26 27.31 -9.97
C MET A 1 -30.75 27.31 -9.94
N LYS A 2 -30.09 28.48 -9.82
CA LYS A 2 -28.64 28.54 -9.58
C LYS A 2 -28.39 27.94 -8.18
N LYS A 3 -27.94 26.68 -8.10
CA LYS A 3 -27.42 26.12 -6.83
C LYS A 3 -26.28 27.04 -6.41
N ASN A 4 -26.29 27.54 -5.18
CA ASN A 4 -25.17 28.28 -4.58
C ASN A 4 -23.92 27.44 -4.75
N ILE A 5 -22.99 27.85 -5.61
CA ILE A 5 -21.72 27.20 -5.82
C ILE A 5 -20.91 27.45 -4.54
N THR A 6 -20.85 26.48 -3.69
CA THR A 6 -20.00 26.55 -2.48
C THR A 6 -18.56 26.42 -2.92
N ASN A 7 -17.78 27.49 -2.89
CA ASN A 7 -16.35 27.46 -3.19
C ASN A 7 -15.57 26.94 -1.99
N TYR A 8 -14.58 26.11 -2.24
CA TYR A 8 -13.61 25.63 -1.28
C TYR A 8 -12.23 26.19 -1.63
N ASP A 9 -11.37 26.36 -0.64
CA ASP A 9 -9.98 26.74 -0.89
C ASP A 9 -9.23 25.58 -1.52
N TYR A 10 -9.40 24.39 -0.94
CA TYR A 10 -8.79 23.14 -1.43
C TYR A 10 -9.83 22.06 -1.66
N ILE A 11 -9.70 21.36 -2.78
CA ILE A 11 -10.49 20.16 -3.10
C ILE A 11 -9.54 18.97 -3.15
N ILE A 12 -9.78 17.96 -2.31
CA ILE A 12 -8.97 16.77 -2.20
C ILE A 12 -9.76 15.57 -2.70
N ILE A 13 -9.20 14.82 -3.64
CA ILE A 13 -9.85 13.71 -4.33
C ILE A 13 -9.28 12.39 -3.85
N GLY A 14 -10.12 11.61 -3.19
CA GLY A 14 -9.78 10.33 -2.55
C GLY A 14 -9.49 10.48 -1.05
N ALA A 15 -10.35 9.92 -0.21
CA ALA A 15 -10.17 9.88 1.24
C ALA A 15 -9.40 8.62 1.69
N GLY A 16 -8.34 8.28 0.97
CA GLY A 16 -7.40 7.22 1.31
C GLY A 16 -6.36 7.64 2.34
N SER A 17 -5.28 6.86 2.44
CA SER A 17 -4.19 7.10 3.41
C SER A 17 -3.61 8.51 3.31
N ALA A 18 -3.43 9.03 2.09
CA ALA A 18 -2.91 10.38 1.89
C ALA A 18 -3.99 11.46 2.05
N GLY A 19 -5.14 11.31 1.39
CA GLY A 19 -6.15 12.37 1.36
C GLY A 19 -6.73 12.71 2.73
N CYS A 20 -6.87 11.72 3.62
CA CYS A 20 -7.28 11.98 5.01
C CYS A 20 -6.27 12.89 5.75
N VAL A 21 -4.98 12.68 5.52
CA VAL A 21 -3.91 13.50 6.13
C VAL A 21 -3.96 14.92 5.59
N VAL A 22 -3.93 15.08 4.25
CA VAL A 22 -3.94 16.39 3.59
C VAL A 22 -5.17 17.20 4.01
N ALA A 23 -6.35 16.56 4.01
CA ALA A 23 -7.60 17.21 4.41
C ALA A 23 -7.58 17.68 5.86
N ALA A 24 -7.09 16.83 6.77
CA ALA A 24 -6.95 17.19 8.18
C ALA A 24 -6.00 18.38 8.35
N ARG A 25 -4.81 18.34 7.75
CA ARG A 25 -3.79 19.38 7.92
C ARG A 25 -4.22 20.73 7.35
N LEU A 26 -4.77 20.75 6.15
CA LEU A 26 -5.24 21.99 5.52
C LEU A 26 -6.43 22.61 6.26
N SER A 27 -7.39 21.80 6.68
CA SER A 27 -8.53 22.29 7.46
C SER A 27 -8.13 22.78 8.86
N GLN A 28 -7.17 22.12 9.52
CA GLN A 28 -6.59 22.58 10.80
C GLN A 28 -5.85 23.92 10.65
N ALA A 29 -5.26 24.18 9.48
CA ALA A 29 -4.63 25.47 9.15
C ALA A 29 -5.65 26.58 8.79
N GLY A 30 -6.95 26.32 8.92
CA GLY A 30 -8.02 27.31 8.73
C GLY A 30 -8.61 27.39 7.32
N PHE A 31 -8.16 26.52 6.38
CA PHE A 31 -8.69 26.54 5.00
C PHE A 31 -9.99 25.76 4.84
N LYS A 32 -10.91 26.32 4.08
CA LYS A 32 -12.15 25.66 3.71
C LYS A 32 -11.85 24.50 2.74
N THR A 33 -11.87 23.29 3.26
CA THR A 33 -11.39 22.08 2.60
C THR A 33 -12.54 21.11 2.30
N LEU A 34 -12.60 20.61 1.08
CA LEU A 34 -13.50 19.53 0.66
C LEU A 34 -12.70 18.26 0.43
N LEU A 35 -13.08 17.18 1.09
CA LEU A 35 -12.54 15.83 0.87
C LEU A 35 -13.63 14.96 0.24
N LEU A 36 -13.36 14.41 -0.97
CA LEU A 36 -14.29 13.53 -1.68
C LEU A 36 -13.79 12.09 -1.67
N GLU A 37 -14.72 11.17 -1.45
CA GLU A 37 -14.48 9.73 -1.51
C GLU A 37 -15.56 9.05 -2.35
N ALA A 38 -15.14 8.21 -3.30
CA ALA A 38 -16.05 7.46 -4.17
C ALA A 38 -16.86 6.39 -3.41
N GLY A 39 -16.29 5.86 -2.33
CA GLY A 39 -16.94 4.89 -1.45
C GLY A 39 -17.67 5.52 -0.28
N GLY A 40 -18.26 4.65 0.54
CA GLY A 40 -18.97 5.02 1.76
C GLY A 40 -18.09 5.12 2.99
N ASN A 41 -18.75 5.14 4.16
CA ASN A 41 -18.10 5.16 5.47
C ASN A 41 -17.44 3.81 5.80
N ASP A 42 -16.45 3.83 6.70
CA ASP A 42 -15.73 2.66 7.21
C ASP A 42 -16.46 1.92 8.34
N ASN A 43 -17.80 1.88 8.33
CA ASN A 43 -18.62 1.28 9.40
C ASN A 43 -18.65 -0.27 9.38
N ASN A 44 -18.09 -0.91 8.35
CA ASN A 44 -18.07 -2.38 8.29
C ASN A 44 -17.19 -2.93 9.43
N PRO A 45 -17.74 -3.79 10.33
CA PRO A 45 -17.00 -4.27 11.51
C PRO A 45 -15.72 -5.03 11.16
N TYR A 46 -15.65 -5.72 10.00
CA TYR A 46 -14.44 -6.40 9.56
C TYR A 46 -13.29 -5.45 9.24
N ILE A 47 -13.55 -4.17 8.99
CA ILE A 47 -12.49 -3.15 8.84
C ILE A 47 -11.73 -3.00 10.16
N HIS A 48 -12.45 -2.99 11.28
CA HIS A 48 -11.87 -2.68 12.59
C HIS A 48 -11.23 -3.89 13.29
N ILE A 49 -11.62 -5.11 12.90
CA ILE A 49 -11.04 -6.35 13.43
C ILE A 49 -9.76 -6.65 12.62
N PRO A 50 -8.55 -6.74 13.25
CA PRO A 50 -7.30 -6.96 12.52
C PRO A 50 -7.33 -8.15 11.56
N MET A 51 -7.79 -9.33 12.00
CA MET A 51 -7.93 -10.52 11.15
C MET A 51 -9.03 -10.38 10.08
N GLY A 52 -9.91 -9.37 10.20
CA GLY A 52 -11.10 -9.20 9.36
C GLY A 52 -10.79 -8.83 7.90
N TYR A 53 -9.59 -8.34 7.58
CA TYR A 53 -9.25 -7.85 6.24
C TYR A 53 -9.43 -8.90 5.13
N GLY A 54 -9.21 -10.18 5.41
CA GLY A 54 -9.45 -11.26 4.45
C GLY A 54 -10.89 -11.31 3.92
N LYS A 55 -11.89 -10.90 4.72
CA LYS A 55 -13.29 -10.80 4.30
C LYS A 55 -13.60 -9.56 3.46
N LEU A 56 -12.67 -8.60 3.40
CA LEU A 56 -12.85 -7.33 2.70
C LEU A 56 -12.37 -7.39 1.25
N PHE A 57 -11.44 -8.28 0.93
CA PHE A 57 -10.80 -8.33 -0.40
C PHE A 57 -11.78 -8.53 -1.56
N LYS A 58 -12.85 -9.28 -1.38
CA LYS A 58 -13.85 -9.52 -2.44
C LYS A 58 -15.15 -8.71 -2.23
N ASN A 59 -15.19 -7.78 -1.26
CA ASN A 59 -16.38 -6.99 -0.96
C ASN A 59 -16.49 -5.77 -1.89
N LYS A 60 -17.24 -5.87 -2.97
CA LYS A 60 -17.44 -4.82 -3.97
C LYS A 60 -18.01 -3.49 -3.43
N LYS A 61 -18.60 -3.48 -2.23
CA LYS A 61 -19.14 -2.24 -1.63
C LYS A 61 -18.04 -1.32 -1.10
N ILE A 62 -16.88 -1.89 -0.71
CA ILE A 62 -15.77 -1.17 -0.10
C ILE A 62 -14.44 -1.39 -0.81
N ASN A 63 -14.47 -2.04 -1.97
CA ASN A 63 -13.29 -2.40 -2.74
C ASN A 63 -13.56 -2.19 -4.23
N TRP A 64 -12.62 -1.59 -4.95
CA TRP A 64 -12.67 -1.40 -6.40
C TRP A 64 -12.63 -2.73 -7.18
N CYS A 65 -12.02 -3.77 -6.58
CA CYS A 65 -11.89 -5.09 -7.18
C CYS A 65 -11.26 -5.08 -8.58
N TYR A 66 -10.19 -4.33 -8.77
CA TYR A 66 -9.49 -4.27 -10.05
C TYR A 66 -8.81 -5.59 -10.40
N TYR A 67 -8.56 -5.78 -11.68
CA TYR A 67 -7.70 -6.82 -12.24
C TYR A 67 -6.68 -6.17 -13.17
N GLY A 68 -5.43 -6.62 -13.08
CA GLY A 68 -4.39 -6.28 -14.03
C GLY A 68 -4.67 -6.83 -15.43
N GLU A 69 -3.92 -6.36 -16.40
CA GLU A 69 -3.84 -6.97 -17.73
C GLU A 69 -3.11 -8.33 -17.65
N GLN A 70 -3.01 -9.04 -18.74
CA GLN A 70 -2.23 -10.28 -18.80
C GLN A 70 -0.74 -9.97 -18.60
N GLU A 71 -0.14 -10.52 -17.54
CA GLU A 71 1.29 -10.36 -17.25
C GLU A 71 2.13 -11.23 -18.21
N PRO A 72 2.96 -10.62 -19.08
CA PRO A 72 3.69 -11.33 -20.13
C PRO A 72 4.63 -12.41 -19.58
N TYR A 73 5.26 -12.13 -18.47
CA TYR A 73 6.26 -13.00 -17.84
C TYR A 73 5.69 -13.90 -16.73
N LEU A 74 4.38 -13.82 -16.44
CA LEU A 74 3.67 -14.65 -15.47
C LEU A 74 2.62 -15.56 -16.13
N ASN A 75 2.99 -16.25 -17.23
CA ASN A 75 2.10 -17.17 -17.95
C ASN A 75 0.78 -16.52 -18.39
N LYS A 76 0.79 -15.21 -18.71
CA LYS A 76 -0.39 -14.42 -19.08
C LYS A 76 -1.50 -14.39 -18.01
N ARG A 77 -1.16 -14.60 -16.74
CA ARG A 77 -2.11 -14.47 -15.64
C ARG A 77 -2.55 -13.01 -15.47
N LYS A 78 -3.79 -12.83 -15.06
CA LYS A 78 -4.33 -11.53 -14.63
C LYS A 78 -4.35 -11.51 -13.11
N LEU A 79 -3.63 -10.56 -12.51
CA LEU A 79 -3.52 -10.48 -11.07
C LEU A 79 -4.63 -9.62 -10.47
N TYR A 80 -5.25 -10.11 -9.40
CA TYR A 80 -6.26 -9.37 -8.67
C TYR A 80 -5.64 -8.21 -7.88
N GLN A 81 -6.24 -7.02 -7.97
CA GLN A 81 -5.74 -5.78 -7.41
C GLN A 81 -6.82 -5.13 -6.51
N PRO A 82 -7.05 -5.60 -5.28
CA PRO A 82 -7.96 -4.97 -4.34
C PRO A 82 -7.44 -3.57 -3.95
N ARG A 83 -8.33 -2.58 -4.01
CA ARG A 83 -8.08 -1.20 -3.56
C ARG A 83 -9.30 -0.70 -2.81
N GLY A 84 -9.07 -0.04 -1.66
CA GLY A 84 -10.18 0.45 -0.86
C GLY A 84 -11.02 1.49 -1.58
N LYS A 85 -12.34 1.28 -1.59
CA LYS A 85 -13.37 2.23 -2.03
C LYS A 85 -14.23 2.57 -0.81
N VAL A 86 -13.63 3.29 0.12
CA VAL A 86 -14.17 3.52 1.46
C VAL A 86 -13.34 4.61 2.15
N LEU A 87 -13.90 5.30 3.12
CA LEU A 87 -13.17 6.24 3.98
C LEU A 87 -11.95 5.55 4.61
N GLY A 88 -10.75 6.15 4.46
CA GLY A 88 -9.45 5.56 4.79
C GLY A 88 -8.82 4.76 3.64
N GLY A 89 -9.54 4.56 2.53
CA GLY A 89 -9.05 3.89 1.32
C GLY A 89 -8.49 2.50 1.60
N THR A 90 -7.38 2.17 0.95
CA THR A 90 -6.67 0.89 1.15
C THR A 90 -6.16 0.74 2.59
N GLY A 91 -5.89 1.83 3.33
CA GLY A 91 -5.57 1.80 4.76
C GLY A 91 -6.66 1.16 5.63
N SER A 92 -7.93 1.18 5.18
CA SER A 92 -9.05 0.53 5.85
C SER A 92 -9.19 -0.97 5.54
N ILE A 93 -8.47 -1.50 4.53
CA ILE A 93 -8.59 -2.91 4.10
C ILE A 93 -7.26 -3.66 4.00
N ASN A 94 -6.12 -3.04 4.29
CA ASN A 94 -4.77 -3.63 4.22
C ASN A 94 -4.45 -4.56 5.41
N GLY A 95 -3.27 -5.21 5.37
CA GLY A 95 -2.74 -6.05 6.46
C GLY A 95 -2.17 -5.28 7.66
N MET A 96 -2.23 -3.94 7.70
CA MET A 96 -1.78 -3.06 8.80
C MET A 96 -0.28 -3.06 9.12
N ILE A 97 0.56 -3.83 8.44
CA ILE A 97 2.00 -3.86 8.70
C ILE A 97 2.58 -2.45 8.56
N TYR A 98 3.39 -2.03 9.54
CA TYR A 98 4.04 -0.73 9.56
C TYR A 98 5.55 -0.87 9.32
N VAL A 99 5.96 -0.61 8.09
CA VAL A 99 7.35 -0.53 7.65
C VAL A 99 7.49 0.72 6.79
N ARG A 100 8.51 1.54 7.04
CA ARG A 100 8.73 2.83 6.37
C ARG A 100 9.50 2.72 5.06
N GLY A 101 10.30 1.68 4.91
CA GLY A 101 11.40 1.55 3.97
C GLY A 101 12.74 1.83 4.64
N GLN A 102 13.80 1.81 3.85
CA GLN A 102 15.17 2.03 4.30
C GLN A 102 15.57 3.50 4.11
N PRO A 103 16.52 4.05 4.89
CA PRO A 103 17.08 5.39 4.64
C PRO A 103 17.54 5.58 3.20
N GLU A 104 18.13 4.55 2.61
CA GLU A 104 18.66 4.53 1.24
C GLU A 104 17.58 4.70 0.17
N ASP A 105 16.33 4.34 0.45
CA ASP A 105 15.23 4.56 -0.50
C ASP A 105 15.00 6.06 -0.71
N PHE A 106 14.99 6.83 0.37
CA PHE A 106 14.77 8.28 0.35
C PHE A 106 16.01 9.04 -0.12
N ASN A 107 17.22 8.61 0.27
CA ASN A 107 18.47 9.16 -0.24
C ASN A 107 18.54 8.96 -1.77
N ASN A 108 18.12 7.81 -2.27
CA ASN A 108 18.03 7.57 -3.70
C ASN A 108 16.98 8.48 -4.40
N TRP A 109 15.88 8.86 -3.72
CA TRP A 109 14.96 9.85 -4.29
C TRP A 109 15.66 11.20 -4.50
N GLU A 110 16.49 11.64 -3.56
CA GLU A 110 17.28 12.87 -3.71
C GLU A 110 18.30 12.76 -4.83
N GLU A 111 19.04 11.62 -4.93
CA GLU A 111 19.97 11.34 -6.04
C GLU A 111 19.27 11.39 -7.41
N LEU A 112 18.00 11.02 -7.48
CA LEU A 112 17.16 11.13 -8.68
C LEU A 112 16.64 12.55 -8.92
N GLY A 113 17.15 13.55 -8.19
CA GLY A 113 16.83 14.98 -8.34
C GLY A 113 15.63 15.45 -7.53
N CYS A 114 15.10 14.63 -6.62
CA CYS A 114 14.03 15.04 -5.73
C CYS A 114 14.60 15.73 -4.48
N ASN A 115 15.14 16.93 -4.63
CA ASN A 115 15.78 17.69 -3.55
C ASN A 115 14.81 17.89 -2.37
N GLY A 116 15.32 17.68 -1.16
CA GLY A 116 14.54 17.77 0.07
C GLY A 116 13.73 16.51 0.38
N TRP A 117 14.01 15.37 -0.29
CA TRP A 117 13.33 14.09 -0.05
C TRP A 117 14.28 12.98 0.43
N ASN A 118 15.51 13.33 0.91
CA ASN A 118 16.38 12.37 1.58
C ASN A 118 15.80 11.93 2.92
N PHE A 119 16.42 10.94 3.56
CA PHE A 119 15.92 10.38 4.81
C PHE A 119 15.83 11.40 5.95
N GLU A 120 16.83 12.28 6.09
CA GLU A 120 16.83 13.31 7.13
C GLU A 120 15.68 14.30 6.95
N ASP A 121 15.35 14.65 5.70
CA ASP A 121 14.24 15.56 5.37
C ASP A 121 12.86 14.95 5.60
N VAL A 122 12.72 13.62 5.45
CA VAL A 122 11.41 12.96 5.57
C VAL A 122 11.17 12.35 6.94
N LEU A 123 12.21 12.03 7.72
CA LEU A 123 12.10 11.49 9.07
C LEU A 123 11.21 12.32 10.00
N PRO A 124 11.30 13.67 10.03
CA PRO A 124 10.41 14.50 10.85
C PRO A 124 8.91 14.28 10.54
N TYR A 125 8.56 13.98 9.30
CA TYR A 125 7.17 13.73 8.90
C TYR A 125 6.68 12.33 9.27
N PHE A 126 7.56 11.33 9.29
CA PHE A 126 7.27 10.04 9.91
C PHE A 126 6.98 10.20 11.40
N LYS A 127 7.86 10.89 12.13
CA LYS A 127 7.70 11.17 13.57
C LYS A 127 6.43 11.99 13.86
N LYS A 128 6.14 13.02 13.06
CA LYS A 128 4.94 13.87 13.18
C LYS A 128 3.64 13.08 13.03
N SER A 129 3.60 12.08 12.17
CA SER A 129 2.42 11.24 11.96
C SER A 129 2.22 10.19 13.04
N GLU A 130 3.29 9.75 13.70
CA GLU A 130 3.35 8.55 14.52
C GLU A 130 3.01 8.81 15.99
N ASN A 131 2.32 7.83 16.58
CA ASN A 131 2.23 7.67 18.02
C ASN A 131 2.69 6.25 18.36
N GLN A 132 4.02 6.11 18.57
CA GLN A 132 4.68 4.84 18.79
C GLN A 132 4.41 4.32 20.19
N GLN A 133 3.93 3.08 20.30
CA GLN A 133 3.65 2.43 21.59
C GLN A 133 4.91 2.27 22.46
N ARG A 134 6.08 2.07 21.83
CA ARG A 134 7.36 1.89 22.54
C ARG A 134 7.95 3.18 23.08
N GLY A 135 7.39 4.33 22.73
CA GLY A 135 7.86 5.65 23.14
C GLY A 135 8.60 6.41 22.03
N GLU A 136 9.08 7.60 22.37
CA GLU A 136 9.85 8.47 21.48
C GLU A 136 11.35 8.13 21.53
N ASP A 137 11.99 8.19 20.35
CA ASP A 137 13.45 8.09 20.21
C ASP A 137 13.95 8.89 18.99
N LEU A 138 15.18 8.59 18.51
CA LEU A 138 15.74 9.26 17.31
C LEU A 138 14.88 9.04 16.07
N TYR A 139 14.29 7.87 15.92
CA TYR A 139 13.53 7.45 14.74
C TYR A 139 12.02 7.57 14.93
N HIS A 140 11.51 7.51 16.14
CA HIS A 140 10.09 7.41 16.47
C HIS A 140 9.53 8.64 17.13
N GLY A 141 8.25 8.94 16.83
CA GLY A 141 7.48 10.01 17.46
C GLY A 141 6.33 9.49 18.31
N VAL A 142 5.88 10.33 19.24
CA VAL A 142 4.69 10.12 20.07
C VAL A 142 3.72 11.29 19.91
N GLY A 143 2.44 11.05 20.21
CA GLY A 143 1.40 12.07 20.11
C GLY A 143 0.87 12.35 18.70
N GLY A 144 1.43 11.74 17.68
CA GLY A 144 0.89 11.80 16.31
C GLY A 144 -0.44 11.04 16.17
N PRO A 145 -1.19 11.29 15.09
CA PRO A 145 -2.52 10.71 14.93
C PRO A 145 -2.51 9.23 14.54
N LEU A 146 -1.40 8.69 14.00
CA LEU A 146 -1.28 7.29 13.59
C LEU A 146 -0.68 6.43 14.71
N HIS A 147 -1.50 5.59 15.33
CA HIS A 147 -1.01 4.63 16.33
C HIS A 147 -0.24 3.49 15.67
N VAL A 148 0.98 3.25 16.16
CA VAL A 148 1.83 2.10 15.81
C VAL A 148 2.08 1.29 17.07
N SER A 149 1.80 -0.01 16.99
CA SER A 149 1.92 -0.91 18.15
C SER A 149 2.59 -2.23 17.76
N ASP A 150 3.08 -2.91 18.76
CA ASP A 150 3.50 -4.30 18.65
C ASP A 150 2.27 -5.21 18.48
N LEU A 151 2.50 -6.43 18.00
CA LEU A 151 1.45 -7.46 18.00
C LEU A 151 1.04 -7.79 19.44
N PRO A 152 -0.25 -8.05 19.69
CA PRO A 152 -0.78 -8.19 21.07
C PRO A 152 -0.28 -9.46 21.78
N SER A 153 0.25 -10.42 21.05
CA SER A 153 0.78 -11.68 21.62
C SER A 153 1.86 -12.26 20.70
N LYS A 154 2.80 -12.96 21.32
CA LYS A 154 3.75 -13.81 20.59
C LYS A 154 3.05 -15.08 20.14
N ASP A 155 3.45 -15.58 18.98
CA ASP A 155 2.90 -16.78 18.34
C ASP A 155 3.99 -17.87 18.31
N GLU A 156 3.63 -19.11 18.62
CA GLU A 156 4.56 -20.25 18.70
C GLU A 156 5.27 -20.50 17.36
N LEU A 157 4.54 -20.40 16.24
CA LEU A 157 5.11 -20.60 14.91
C LEU A 157 5.99 -19.42 14.49
N ALA A 158 5.61 -18.20 14.84
CA ALA A 158 6.43 -17.02 14.58
C ALA A 158 7.73 -17.03 15.39
N GLU A 159 7.72 -17.52 16.65
CA GLU A 159 8.95 -17.73 17.42
C GLU A 159 9.84 -18.78 16.76
N ALA A 160 9.26 -19.89 16.26
CA ALA A 160 10.01 -20.92 15.55
C ALA A 160 10.64 -20.36 14.25
N PHE A 161 9.90 -19.55 13.49
CA PHE A 161 10.41 -18.87 12.30
C PHE A 161 11.54 -17.89 12.65
N ASN A 162 11.36 -17.07 13.68
CA ASN A 162 12.37 -16.13 14.15
C ASN A 162 13.65 -16.85 14.55
N GLN A 163 13.56 -17.88 15.37
CA GLN A 163 14.73 -18.62 15.80
C GLN A 163 15.43 -19.35 14.65
N ALA A 164 14.69 -19.92 13.70
CA ALA A 164 15.26 -20.54 12.52
C ALA A 164 16.02 -19.52 11.64
N SER A 165 15.47 -18.32 11.48
CA SER A 165 16.11 -17.22 10.74
C SER A 165 17.41 -16.76 11.42
N LEU A 166 17.41 -16.64 12.75
CA LEU A 166 18.62 -16.33 13.54
C LEU A 166 19.68 -17.43 13.38
N ASN A 167 19.28 -18.70 13.41
CA ASN A 167 20.17 -19.84 13.23
C ASN A 167 20.79 -19.90 11.82
N LEU A 168 20.15 -19.29 10.83
CA LEU A 168 20.68 -19.08 9.48
C LEU A 168 21.59 -17.85 9.35
N GLY A 169 21.80 -17.11 10.45
CA GLY A 169 22.70 -15.96 10.50
C GLY A 169 22.04 -14.61 10.24
N ALA A 170 20.73 -14.53 10.13
CA ALA A 170 20.06 -13.23 10.11
C ALA A 170 20.25 -12.52 11.46
N PRO A 171 20.65 -11.25 11.53
CA PRO A 171 20.74 -10.53 12.79
C PRO A 171 19.36 -10.35 13.43
N LYS A 172 19.31 -10.34 14.77
CA LYS A 172 18.09 -9.98 15.48
C LYS A 172 17.78 -8.50 15.25
N ASN A 173 16.55 -8.19 14.86
CA ASN A 173 16.09 -6.83 14.70
C ASN A 173 14.70 -6.67 15.33
N GLU A 174 14.62 -5.87 16.38
CA GLU A 174 13.35 -5.61 17.08
C GLU A 174 12.60 -4.40 16.49
N ASP A 175 13.26 -3.65 15.57
CA ASP A 175 12.70 -2.45 14.96
C ASP A 175 13.20 -2.25 13.52
N PHE A 176 12.37 -2.59 12.54
CA PHE A 176 12.66 -2.39 11.12
C PHE A 176 12.58 -0.94 10.65
N ASN A 177 12.18 -0.03 11.52
CA ASN A 177 12.04 1.41 11.25
C ASN A 177 13.08 2.25 11.98
N GLY A 178 14.04 1.60 12.66
CA GLY A 178 15.14 2.21 13.42
C GLY A 178 16.42 2.37 12.59
N VAL A 179 17.57 2.02 13.22
CA VAL A 179 18.91 2.19 12.64
C VAL A 179 19.11 1.40 11.35
N THR A 180 18.57 0.19 11.28
CA THR A 180 18.68 -0.71 10.12
C THR A 180 17.40 -1.50 9.92
N GLN A 181 17.10 -1.79 8.67
CA GLN A 181 15.99 -2.69 8.34
C GLN A 181 16.45 -4.16 8.30
N GLU A 182 17.74 -4.42 8.06
CA GLU A 182 18.28 -5.79 7.96
C GLU A 182 18.06 -6.59 9.24
N GLY A 183 17.62 -7.83 9.10
CA GLY A 183 17.46 -8.77 10.22
C GLY A 183 16.06 -9.33 10.37
N ASN A 184 15.85 -10.04 11.48
CA ASN A 184 14.65 -10.80 11.79
C ASN A 184 13.97 -10.33 13.07
N GLY A 185 12.64 -10.24 13.05
CA GLY A 185 11.83 -9.89 14.21
C GLY A 185 10.32 -9.88 13.94
N TYR A 186 9.56 -9.54 14.96
CA TYR A 186 8.12 -9.34 14.86
C TYR A 186 7.78 -8.05 14.11
N VAL A 187 6.68 -8.07 13.36
CA VAL A 187 6.17 -6.87 12.71
C VAL A 187 5.48 -5.94 13.70
N GLN A 188 5.57 -4.63 13.45
CA GLN A 188 4.68 -3.64 14.06
C GLN A 188 3.48 -3.37 13.15
N VAL A 189 2.38 -2.92 13.73
CA VAL A 189 1.10 -2.72 13.03
C VAL A 189 0.46 -1.38 13.37
N THR A 190 -0.28 -0.81 12.41
CA THR A 190 -1.12 0.37 12.65
C THR A 190 -2.39 -0.03 13.40
N SER A 191 -2.28 -0.11 14.74
CA SER A 191 -3.33 -0.58 15.64
C SER A 191 -3.40 0.26 16.92
N LYS A 192 -4.60 0.46 17.43
CA LYS A 192 -4.87 1.06 18.74
C LYS A 192 -5.87 0.20 19.51
N ASN A 193 -5.51 -0.23 20.70
CA ASN A 193 -6.35 -1.10 21.51
C ASN A 193 -6.80 -2.35 20.73
N ASN A 194 -5.86 -2.97 20.01
CA ASN A 194 -6.07 -4.15 19.19
C ASN A 194 -7.17 -4.03 18.11
N LYS A 195 -7.42 -2.79 17.66
CA LYS A 195 -8.29 -2.48 16.51
C LYS A 195 -7.45 -1.77 15.44
N ARG A 196 -7.77 -2.01 14.17
CA ARG A 196 -7.18 -1.25 13.05
C ARG A 196 -7.24 0.25 13.32
N TRP A 197 -6.14 0.93 13.08
CA TRP A 197 -6.03 2.38 13.18
C TRP A 197 -5.60 2.99 11.84
N SER A 198 -6.57 3.16 10.93
CA SER A 198 -6.36 3.79 9.62
C SER A 198 -6.23 5.31 9.73
N THR A 199 -5.89 5.99 8.64
CA THR A 199 -5.91 7.45 8.59
C THR A 199 -7.32 8.04 8.74
N ALA A 200 -8.37 7.30 8.37
CA ALA A 200 -9.75 7.69 8.72
C ALA A 200 -9.94 7.78 10.25
N ALA A 201 -9.41 6.80 10.98
CA ALA A 201 -9.49 6.78 12.44
C ALA A 201 -8.59 7.84 13.09
N GLY A 202 -7.37 8.01 12.60
CA GLY A 202 -6.37 8.91 13.18
C GLY A 202 -6.56 10.38 12.82
N TYR A 203 -6.97 10.69 11.59
CA TYR A 203 -6.98 12.07 11.10
C TYR A 203 -8.40 12.64 10.91
N ILE A 204 -9.41 11.82 10.64
CA ILE A 204 -10.76 12.32 10.32
C ILE A 204 -11.73 12.07 11.46
N ARG A 205 -11.76 10.83 12.00
CA ARG A 205 -12.70 10.48 13.07
C ARG A 205 -12.32 11.22 14.36
N GLY A 206 -13.23 12.06 14.84
CA GLY A 206 -12.97 12.87 16.03
C GLY A 206 -12.34 14.24 15.76
N LEU A 207 -11.99 14.55 14.51
CA LEU A 207 -11.58 15.89 14.13
C LEU A 207 -12.79 16.84 14.17
N LYS A 208 -12.87 17.66 15.22
CA LYS A 208 -13.88 18.73 15.35
C LYS A 208 -13.36 19.97 14.63
N ASN A 209 -13.71 20.12 13.34
CA ASN A 209 -13.23 21.24 12.53
C ASN A 209 -14.29 21.64 11.50
N ASN A 210 -14.82 22.86 11.63
CA ASN A 210 -15.83 23.41 10.74
C ASN A 210 -15.30 23.74 9.33
N ASN A 211 -13.99 23.76 9.14
CA ASN A 211 -13.37 24.01 7.85
C ASN A 211 -13.27 22.75 6.97
N LEU A 212 -13.52 21.56 7.51
CA LEU A 212 -13.50 20.31 6.76
C LEU A 212 -14.92 19.85 6.42
N ASN A 213 -15.16 19.64 5.13
CA ASN A 213 -16.32 18.93 4.62
C ASN A 213 -15.88 17.61 3.99
N VAL A 214 -16.40 16.48 4.49
CA VAL A 214 -16.16 15.15 3.92
C VAL A 214 -17.39 14.68 3.18
N LYS A 215 -17.24 14.47 1.86
CA LYS A 215 -18.31 14.01 0.98
C LYS A 215 -18.02 12.57 0.53
N LEU A 216 -18.80 11.63 1.02
CA LEU A 216 -18.75 10.22 0.68
C LEU A 216 -19.70 9.87 -0.47
N ASN A 217 -19.48 8.74 -1.16
CA ASN A 217 -20.24 8.32 -2.33
C ASN A 217 -20.23 9.37 -3.44
N ALA A 218 -19.15 10.15 -3.53
CA ALA A 218 -18.93 11.21 -4.50
C ALA A 218 -17.79 10.79 -5.45
N PHE A 219 -18.14 10.39 -6.65
CA PHE A 219 -17.21 9.88 -7.65
C PHE A 219 -16.73 11.02 -8.55
N VAL A 220 -15.44 11.36 -8.48
CA VAL A 220 -14.85 12.43 -9.32
C VAL A 220 -14.59 11.89 -10.72
N ASN A 221 -15.16 12.55 -11.73
CA ASN A 221 -15.06 12.17 -13.13
C ASN A 221 -13.83 12.77 -13.80
N LYS A 222 -13.54 14.05 -13.53
CA LYS A 222 -12.37 14.77 -14.06
C LYS A 222 -12.07 16.05 -13.28
N VAL A 223 -10.86 16.54 -13.41
CA VAL A 223 -10.46 17.90 -13.03
C VAL A 223 -10.90 18.88 -14.14
N ILE A 224 -11.41 20.03 -13.77
CA ILE A 224 -11.77 21.11 -14.71
C ILE A 224 -10.54 21.98 -14.91
N ILE A 225 -10.00 21.97 -16.13
CA ILE A 225 -8.83 22.75 -16.53
C ILE A 225 -9.29 23.93 -17.39
N ASN A 226 -8.76 25.10 -17.10
CA ASN A 226 -8.94 26.31 -17.92
C ASN A 226 -7.60 27.05 -18.03
N ASN A 227 -7.13 27.26 -19.26
CA ASN A 227 -5.85 27.93 -19.54
C ASN A 227 -4.67 27.35 -18.75
N LYS A 228 -4.50 26.04 -18.78
CA LYS A 228 -3.47 25.29 -18.02
C LYS A 228 -3.55 25.48 -16.51
N LYS A 229 -4.71 25.77 -15.96
CA LYS A 229 -4.94 25.93 -14.53
C LYS A 229 -6.10 25.06 -14.09
N ALA A 230 -5.92 24.27 -13.03
CA ALA A 230 -7.01 23.56 -12.39
C ALA A 230 -7.89 24.56 -11.62
N ILE A 231 -9.18 24.58 -11.93
CA ILE A 231 -10.14 25.52 -11.34
C ILE A 231 -11.25 24.84 -10.56
N GLY A 232 -11.34 23.51 -10.60
CA GLY A 232 -12.36 22.73 -9.91
C GLY A 232 -12.42 21.29 -10.39
N ILE A 233 -13.50 20.62 -10.06
CA ILE A 233 -13.76 19.22 -10.42
C ILE A 233 -15.20 19.04 -10.92
N ASN A 234 -15.39 18.03 -11.76
CA ASN A 234 -16.69 17.44 -12.04
C ASN A 234 -16.81 16.10 -11.30
N TYR A 235 -17.90 15.88 -10.57
CA TYR A 235 -18.14 14.64 -9.83
C TYR A 235 -19.60 14.20 -9.95
N THR A 236 -19.84 12.90 -9.74
CA THR A 236 -21.17 12.27 -9.72
C THR A 236 -21.54 11.91 -8.28
N GLU A 237 -22.77 12.24 -7.88
CA GLU A 237 -23.40 11.82 -6.63
C GLU A 237 -24.81 11.28 -6.93
N GLY A 238 -25.01 9.99 -6.67
CA GLY A 238 -26.23 9.31 -7.14
C GLY A 238 -26.28 9.23 -8.67
N LEU A 239 -27.26 9.89 -9.27
CA LEU A 239 -27.42 9.97 -10.74
C LEU A 239 -27.05 11.35 -11.30
N ASP A 240 -26.73 12.32 -10.46
CA ASP A 240 -26.49 13.70 -10.84
C ASP A 240 -24.99 14.02 -10.93
N ASN A 241 -24.66 14.89 -11.89
CA ASN A 241 -23.33 15.46 -12.05
C ASN A 241 -23.27 16.88 -11.49
N TYR A 242 -22.18 17.21 -10.83
CA TYR A 242 -21.95 18.50 -10.19
C TYR A 242 -20.55 19.01 -10.52
N ASP A 243 -20.45 20.34 -10.69
CA ASP A 243 -19.17 21.04 -10.73
C ASP A 243 -18.96 21.78 -9.40
N ILE A 244 -17.76 21.67 -8.83
CA ILE A 244 -17.32 22.43 -7.66
C ILE A 244 -16.01 23.12 -7.99
N MET A 245 -15.90 24.40 -7.61
CA MET A 245 -14.74 25.23 -7.90
C MET A 245 -13.80 25.29 -6.69
N ALA A 246 -12.49 25.27 -6.97
CA ALA A 246 -11.42 25.48 -6.01
C ALA A 246 -10.89 26.92 -6.12
N ASN A 247 -10.77 27.63 -5.00
CA ASN A 247 -10.17 28.97 -4.96
C ASN A 247 -8.63 28.90 -5.08
N LYS A 248 -8.01 27.83 -4.55
CA LYS A 248 -6.55 27.65 -4.50
C LYS A 248 -6.09 26.46 -5.33
N GLU A 249 -6.24 25.23 -4.84
CA GLU A 249 -5.72 24.05 -5.52
C GLU A 249 -6.69 22.86 -5.49
N VAL A 250 -6.57 22.01 -6.51
CA VAL A 250 -7.11 20.64 -6.56
C VAL A 250 -5.96 19.68 -6.26
N ILE A 251 -6.18 18.71 -5.37
CA ILE A 251 -5.17 17.77 -4.90
C ILE A 251 -5.65 16.34 -5.15
N LEU A 252 -4.91 15.60 -6.00
CA LEU A 252 -5.18 14.20 -6.28
C LEU A 252 -4.56 13.31 -5.21
N CYS A 253 -5.38 12.50 -4.56
CA CYS A 253 -5.02 11.48 -3.58
C CYS A 253 -5.69 10.13 -3.90
N GLY A 254 -5.90 9.85 -5.20
CA GLY A 254 -6.58 8.66 -5.69
C GLY A 254 -5.74 7.38 -5.63
N GLY A 255 -4.45 7.47 -5.30
CA GLY A 255 -3.49 6.36 -5.28
C GLY A 255 -2.97 6.01 -6.66
N ALA A 256 -2.07 5.00 -6.70
CA ALA A 256 -1.27 4.67 -7.88
C ALA A 256 -2.07 4.27 -9.14
N PHE A 257 -3.35 3.95 -9.03
CA PHE A 257 -4.19 3.64 -10.20
C PHE A 257 -5.12 4.77 -10.59
N ASN A 258 -5.77 5.40 -9.63
CA ASN A 258 -6.82 6.38 -9.93
C ASN A 258 -6.28 7.81 -10.10
N SER A 259 -5.15 8.20 -9.49
CA SER A 259 -4.55 9.51 -9.73
C SER A 259 -4.08 9.67 -11.19
N PRO A 260 -3.29 8.74 -11.79
CA PRO A 260 -2.97 8.84 -13.21
C PRO A 260 -4.21 8.69 -14.10
N GLN A 261 -5.17 7.82 -13.78
CA GLN A 261 -6.42 7.69 -14.52
C GLN A 261 -7.15 9.03 -14.60
N LEU A 262 -7.25 9.75 -13.48
CA LEU A 262 -7.94 11.02 -13.39
C LEU A 262 -7.21 12.13 -14.16
N LEU A 263 -5.87 12.16 -14.16
CA LEU A 263 -5.09 13.05 -15.01
C LEU A 263 -5.38 12.81 -16.48
N LEU A 264 -5.34 11.55 -16.93
CA LEU A 264 -5.65 11.17 -18.31
C LEU A 264 -7.08 11.56 -18.72
N LEU A 265 -8.09 11.26 -17.89
CA LEU A 265 -9.49 11.67 -18.12
C LEU A 265 -9.68 13.20 -18.15
N SER A 266 -8.76 13.94 -17.53
CA SER A 266 -8.77 15.41 -17.52
C SER A 266 -7.99 16.04 -18.68
N GLY A 267 -7.50 15.22 -19.62
CA GLY A 267 -6.74 15.70 -20.79
C GLY A 267 -5.26 15.98 -20.50
N ILE A 268 -4.71 15.44 -19.41
CA ILE A 268 -3.30 15.56 -19.05
C ILE A 268 -2.64 14.20 -19.25
N GLY A 269 -1.81 14.05 -20.28
CA GLY A 269 -1.20 12.78 -20.67
C GLY A 269 -0.55 12.82 -22.04
N ASP A 270 -0.26 11.66 -22.59
CA ASP A 270 0.22 11.52 -23.95
C ASP A 270 -0.88 11.94 -24.95
N ALA A 271 -0.59 12.93 -25.79
CA ALA A 271 -1.57 13.51 -26.70
C ALA A 271 -2.14 12.49 -27.71
N ASP A 272 -1.27 11.60 -28.22
CA ASP A 272 -1.68 10.58 -29.19
C ASP A 272 -2.56 9.50 -28.53
N GLU A 273 -2.26 9.13 -27.29
CA GLU A 273 -3.09 8.20 -26.51
C GLU A 273 -4.45 8.82 -26.16
N LEU A 274 -4.49 10.09 -25.76
CA LEU A 274 -5.73 10.80 -25.44
C LEU A 274 -6.61 10.97 -26.70
N GLN A 275 -6.02 11.23 -27.86
CA GLN A 275 -6.73 11.37 -29.12
C GLN A 275 -7.48 10.09 -29.51
N LYS A 276 -6.94 8.90 -29.20
CA LYS A 276 -7.63 7.62 -29.47
C LYS A 276 -8.98 7.52 -28.77
N PHE A 277 -9.17 8.24 -27.66
CA PHE A 277 -10.40 8.29 -26.88
C PHE A 277 -11.24 9.56 -27.12
N ASN A 278 -10.85 10.41 -28.09
CA ASN A 278 -11.46 11.73 -28.32
C ASN A 278 -11.42 12.64 -27.07
N ILE A 279 -10.40 12.49 -26.23
CA ILE A 279 -10.18 13.38 -25.08
C ILE A 279 -9.31 14.54 -25.56
N LYS A 280 -9.82 15.77 -25.38
CA LYS A 280 -9.05 16.97 -25.69
C LYS A 280 -7.80 17.05 -24.82
N THR A 281 -6.63 17.20 -25.43
CA THR A 281 -5.38 17.40 -24.71
C THR A 281 -5.32 18.82 -24.15
N GLU A 282 -5.36 18.93 -22.81
CA GLU A 282 -5.13 20.19 -22.09
C GLU A 282 -3.63 20.43 -21.88
N TYR A 283 -2.86 19.36 -21.66
CA TYR A 283 -1.41 19.42 -21.57
C TYR A 283 -0.77 18.07 -21.94
N HIS A 284 0.23 18.11 -22.85
CA HIS A 284 0.99 16.91 -23.21
C HIS A 284 2.00 16.58 -22.12
N LEU A 285 1.76 15.47 -21.39
CA LEU A 285 2.59 14.95 -20.30
C LEU A 285 2.68 13.42 -20.44
N PRO A 286 3.55 12.90 -21.34
CA PRO A 286 3.49 11.52 -21.83
C PRO A 286 3.81 10.45 -20.79
N TYR A 287 4.39 10.86 -19.67
CA TYR A 287 4.78 9.94 -18.60
C TYR A 287 3.69 9.70 -17.54
N VAL A 288 2.51 10.33 -17.65
CA VAL A 288 1.36 10.02 -16.80
C VAL A 288 0.99 8.55 -16.95
N GLY A 289 0.94 7.83 -15.82
CA GLY A 289 0.66 6.40 -15.76
C GLY A 289 1.86 5.50 -16.05
N LYS A 290 3.02 6.02 -16.42
CA LYS A 290 4.24 5.25 -16.61
C LYS A 290 4.98 5.02 -15.29
N ASN A 291 6.02 4.15 -15.30
CA ASN A 291 6.83 3.84 -14.11
C ASN A 291 6.04 3.18 -12.95
N LEU A 292 4.92 2.52 -13.24
CA LEU A 292 4.20 1.75 -12.22
C LEU A 292 5.13 0.67 -11.65
N GLN A 293 5.17 0.58 -10.32
CA GLN A 293 5.97 -0.38 -9.57
C GLN A 293 5.11 -1.06 -8.52
N ASP A 294 5.45 -2.29 -8.17
CA ASP A 294 4.87 -3.01 -7.04
C ASP A 294 5.87 -4.09 -6.59
N HIS A 295 5.82 -4.49 -5.35
CA HIS A 295 6.56 -5.64 -4.87
C HIS A 295 5.97 -6.93 -5.42
N PHE A 296 6.84 -7.86 -5.79
CA PHE A 296 6.47 -9.20 -6.25
C PHE A 296 6.73 -10.20 -5.14
N GLY A 297 5.73 -11.00 -4.81
CA GLY A 297 5.83 -12.02 -3.79
C GLY A 297 5.47 -13.41 -4.29
N VAL A 298 6.17 -14.41 -3.76
CA VAL A 298 5.89 -15.82 -4.01
C VAL A 298 6.15 -16.64 -2.74
N GLY A 299 5.19 -17.48 -2.36
CA GLY A 299 5.23 -18.23 -1.12
C GLY A 299 5.60 -19.69 -1.29
N LEU A 300 6.18 -20.27 -0.24
CA LEU A 300 6.19 -21.70 0.00
C LEU A 300 5.12 -22.02 1.05
N GLU A 301 4.29 -23.01 0.78
CA GLU A 301 3.18 -23.41 1.66
C GLU A 301 3.44 -24.77 2.27
N PHE A 302 3.17 -24.88 3.56
CA PHE A 302 3.47 -26.07 4.36
C PHE A 302 2.24 -26.54 5.13
N LYS A 303 2.05 -27.88 5.23
CA LYS A 303 1.24 -28.46 6.30
C LYS A 303 1.97 -28.33 7.63
N CYS A 304 1.25 -27.91 8.65
CA CYS A 304 1.76 -27.83 10.00
C CYS A 304 1.56 -29.15 10.75
N THR A 305 2.54 -29.50 11.61
CA THR A 305 2.43 -30.69 12.49
C THR A 305 1.40 -30.51 13.60
N LYS A 306 1.11 -29.25 13.99
CA LYS A 306 0.18 -28.90 15.07
C LYS A 306 -1.01 -28.10 14.56
N PRO A 307 -2.23 -28.28 15.13
CA PRO A 307 -3.44 -27.53 14.73
C PRO A 307 -3.51 -26.16 15.41
N ILE A 308 -2.56 -25.27 15.13
CA ILE A 308 -2.39 -23.95 15.77
C ILE A 308 -2.39 -22.78 14.79
N THR A 309 -2.85 -22.99 13.55
CA THR A 309 -2.84 -21.98 12.49
C THR A 309 -4.19 -21.30 12.34
N VAL A 310 -4.24 -20.22 11.56
CA VAL A 310 -5.49 -19.51 11.21
C VAL A 310 -6.45 -20.42 10.40
N ASN A 311 -5.91 -21.39 9.64
CA ASN A 311 -6.72 -22.38 8.93
C ASN A 311 -7.60 -23.18 9.90
N ASP A 312 -7.04 -23.59 11.05
CA ASP A 312 -7.80 -24.32 12.09
C ASP A 312 -8.89 -23.46 12.71
N LEU A 313 -8.62 -22.15 12.88
CA LEU A 313 -9.63 -21.20 13.34
C LEU A 313 -10.74 -21.05 12.30
N TYR A 314 -10.39 -20.94 11.02
CA TYR A 314 -11.36 -20.72 9.93
C TYR A 314 -12.34 -21.89 9.78
N HIS A 315 -11.87 -23.13 9.87
CA HIS A 315 -12.69 -24.32 9.66
C HIS A 315 -13.39 -24.85 10.93
N SER A 316 -13.04 -24.34 12.13
CA SER A 316 -13.66 -24.77 13.38
C SER A 316 -14.65 -23.74 13.94
N TYR A 317 -15.94 -24.10 13.97
CA TYR A 317 -16.98 -23.25 14.55
C TYR A 317 -16.70 -22.92 16.04
N TYR A 318 -16.30 -23.93 16.82
CA TYR A 318 -15.95 -23.76 18.22
C TYR A 318 -14.78 -22.79 18.44
N ARG A 319 -13.70 -22.94 17.67
CA ARG A 319 -12.53 -22.05 17.77
C ARG A 319 -12.88 -20.61 17.37
N ARG A 320 -13.76 -20.42 16.38
CA ARG A 320 -14.26 -19.07 16.00
C ARG A 320 -15.02 -18.41 17.13
N ILE A 321 -15.88 -19.15 17.85
CA ILE A 321 -16.60 -18.62 19.02
C ILE A 321 -15.61 -18.22 20.11
N LEU A 322 -14.68 -19.09 20.47
CA LEU A 322 -13.67 -18.79 21.48
C LEU A 322 -12.81 -17.57 21.11
N ALA A 323 -12.35 -17.49 19.86
CA ALA A 323 -11.60 -16.33 19.37
C ALA A 323 -12.45 -15.04 19.41
N GLY A 324 -13.73 -15.14 19.10
CA GLY A 324 -14.68 -14.04 19.27
C GLY A 324 -14.78 -13.57 20.71
N ILE A 325 -14.96 -14.49 21.66
CA ILE A 325 -15.01 -14.18 23.09
C ILE A 325 -13.69 -13.53 23.54
N GLN A 326 -12.54 -14.13 23.18
CA GLN A 326 -11.22 -13.56 23.50
C GLN A 326 -11.08 -12.12 23.00
N TYR A 327 -11.50 -11.86 21.77
CA TYR A 327 -11.36 -10.55 21.16
C TYR A 327 -12.33 -9.52 21.74
N PHE A 328 -13.63 -9.83 21.82
CA PHE A 328 -14.66 -8.86 22.22
C PHE A 328 -14.72 -8.63 23.73
N VAL A 329 -14.35 -9.63 24.55
CA VAL A 329 -14.37 -9.52 26.01
C VAL A 329 -13.03 -9.10 26.57
N PHE A 330 -11.92 -9.72 26.08
CA PHE A 330 -10.59 -9.52 26.65
C PHE A 330 -9.68 -8.66 25.75
N GLY A 331 -10.09 -8.32 24.52
CA GLY A 331 -9.33 -7.50 23.60
C GLY A 331 -8.06 -8.17 23.04
N ASN A 332 -7.95 -9.49 23.07
CA ASN A 332 -6.75 -10.23 22.65
C ASN A 332 -7.11 -11.46 21.79
N GLY A 333 -6.15 -12.36 21.59
CA GLY A 333 -6.35 -13.59 20.83
C GLY A 333 -6.17 -13.43 19.31
N PRO A 334 -6.46 -14.49 18.53
CA PRO A 334 -6.13 -14.53 17.10
C PRO A 334 -6.74 -13.40 16.26
N LEU A 335 -7.96 -12.94 16.61
CA LEU A 335 -8.63 -11.87 15.88
C LEU A 335 -7.97 -10.50 16.07
N ALA A 336 -7.17 -10.33 17.14
CA ALA A 336 -6.39 -9.11 17.39
C ALA A 336 -5.09 -9.03 16.57
N SER A 337 -4.71 -10.10 15.89
CA SER A 337 -3.57 -10.18 14.97
C SER A 337 -4.03 -10.09 13.52
N ASN A 338 -3.12 -9.68 12.63
CA ASN A 338 -3.34 -9.67 11.18
C ASN A 338 -2.91 -10.98 10.49
N GLY A 339 -2.35 -11.95 11.23
CA GLY A 339 -1.89 -13.23 10.70
C GLY A 339 -0.52 -13.19 9.98
N ASN A 340 0.03 -12.00 9.71
CA ASN A 340 1.40 -11.78 9.22
C ASN A 340 2.23 -11.37 10.44
N LEU A 341 3.12 -12.23 10.92
CA LEU A 341 3.59 -12.13 12.30
C LEU A 341 5.04 -11.67 12.42
N ALA A 342 5.89 -12.13 11.52
CA ALA A 342 7.32 -11.88 11.58
C ALA A 342 7.90 -11.67 10.19
N ASN A 343 8.96 -10.86 10.12
CA ASN A 343 9.70 -10.60 8.90
C ASN A 343 11.18 -10.87 9.09
N THR A 344 11.83 -11.30 8.00
CA THR A 344 13.29 -11.30 7.89
C THR A 344 13.67 -10.49 6.66
N PHE A 345 14.45 -9.43 6.85
CA PHE A 345 15.00 -8.64 5.75
C PHE A 345 16.42 -9.10 5.46
N ILE A 346 16.69 -9.53 4.24
CA ILE A 346 17.96 -10.07 3.79
C ILE A 346 18.43 -9.46 2.47
N LYS A 347 19.71 -9.60 2.22
CA LYS A 347 20.34 -9.35 0.93
C LYS A 347 20.40 -10.64 0.13
N THR A 348 19.80 -10.67 -1.06
CA THR A 348 19.84 -11.84 -1.95
C THR A 348 21.20 -12.05 -2.59
N ASN A 349 22.03 -11.01 -2.61
CA ASN A 349 23.37 -11.01 -3.16
C ASN A 349 24.33 -10.27 -2.22
N LYS A 350 25.53 -10.83 -1.99
CA LYS A 350 26.57 -10.23 -1.13
C LYS A 350 27.11 -8.89 -1.65
N ASN A 351 26.89 -8.59 -2.94
CA ASN A 351 27.38 -7.37 -3.58
C ASN A 351 26.43 -6.17 -3.44
N ILE A 352 25.26 -6.35 -2.82
CA ILE A 352 24.32 -5.25 -2.54
C ILE A 352 24.51 -4.76 -1.09
N ASN A 353 24.34 -3.46 -0.90
CA ASN A 353 24.60 -2.82 0.39
C ASN A 353 23.42 -2.94 1.37
N THR A 354 22.20 -3.02 0.84
CA THR A 354 20.96 -3.00 1.64
C THR A 354 20.05 -4.18 1.29
N PRO A 355 19.18 -4.63 2.19
CA PRO A 355 18.21 -5.68 1.91
C PRO A 355 17.36 -5.37 0.67
N ASP A 356 17.17 -6.38 -0.15
CA ASP A 356 16.31 -6.36 -1.35
C ASP A 356 15.19 -7.42 -1.28
N MET A 357 15.17 -8.21 -0.21
CA MET A 357 14.21 -9.27 0.02
C MET A 357 13.65 -9.19 1.43
N MET A 358 12.33 -9.18 1.55
CA MET A 358 11.60 -9.39 2.80
C MET A 358 11.01 -10.81 2.77
N VAL A 359 11.25 -11.58 3.81
CA VAL A 359 10.66 -12.91 3.99
C VAL A 359 9.67 -12.83 5.13
N THR A 360 8.39 -12.98 4.82
CA THR A 360 7.28 -12.84 5.77
C THR A 360 6.76 -14.21 6.21
N PHE A 361 6.61 -14.40 7.51
CA PHE A 361 5.91 -15.55 8.08
C PHE A 361 4.42 -15.25 8.22
N MET A 362 3.58 -16.09 7.61
CA MET A 362 2.12 -16.04 7.71
C MET A 362 1.59 -17.33 8.34
N ALA A 363 0.88 -17.21 9.46
CA ALA A 363 0.31 -18.37 10.17
C ALA A 363 -0.94 -18.94 9.47
N TRP A 364 -0.99 -18.88 8.15
CA TRP A 364 -2.08 -19.37 7.30
C TRP A 364 -1.59 -19.69 5.89
N CYS A 365 -2.35 -20.51 5.15
CA CYS A 365 -2.15 -20.78 3.72
C CYS A 365 -3.48 -21.02 3.01
N THR A 366 -3.58 -20.57 1.75
CA THR A 366 -4.84 -20.57 0.97
C THR A 366 -4.73 -21.16 -0.42
N GLY A 367 -3.54 -21.54 -0.85
CA GLY A 367 -3.30 -21.86 -2.26
C GLY A 367 -3.37 -20.64 -3.19
N GLU A 368 -3.60 -20.89 -4.47
CA GLU A 368 -3.57 -19.86 -5.51
C GLU A 368 -4.71 -18.82 -5.34
N ASP A 369 -4.43 -17.56 -5.73
CA ASP A 369 -5.40 -16.45 -5.86
C ASP A 369 -6.14 -16.00 -4.58
N LEU A 370 -5.49 -16.05 -3.42
CA LEU A 370 -6.11 -15.62 -2.15
C LEU A 370 -7.47 -16.31 -1.92
N GLY A 371 -7.52 -17.61 -2.17
CA GLY A 371 -8.70 -18.46 -2.01
C GLY A 371 -9.12 -18.64 -0.56
N GLU A 372 -9.98 -19.63 -0.31
CA GLU A 372 -10.27 -20.04 1.06
C GLU A 372 -9.05 -20.78 1.67
N PRO A 373 -8.82 -20.63 2.99
CA PRO A 373 -7.80 -21.40 3.68
C PRO A 373 -7.95 -22.91 3.44
N TYR A 374 -6.86 -23.62 3.26
CA TYR A 374 -6.89 -25.08 3.14
C TYR A 374 -7.57 -25.74 4.34
N PRO A 375 -8.23 -26.91 4.17
CA PRO A 375 -8.97 -27.60 5.24
C PRO A 375 -8.06 -28.31 6.28
N PHE A 376 -6.79 -28.00 6.30
CA PHE A 376 -5.80 -28.52 7.23
C PHE A 376 -4.97 -27.37 7.82
N SER A 377 -4.31 -27.64 8.93
CA SER A 377 -3.37 -26.71 9.55
C SER A 377 -2.19 -26.44 8.63
N GLY A 378 -1.94 -25.17 8.32
CA GLY A 378 -0.87 -24.80 7.41
C GLY A 378 -0.41 -23.36 7.57
N PHE A 379 0.79 -23.07 7.07
CA PHE A 379 1.41 -21.77 7.10
C PHE A 379 2.16 -21.48 5.79
N THR A 380 2.47 -20.22 5.56
CA THR A 380 3.21 -19.75 4.39
C THR A 380 4.48 -19.01 4.82
N ILE A 381 5.59 -19.26 4.15
CA ILE A 381 6.80 -18.44 4.20
C ILE A 381 6.87 -17.73 2.85
N LEU A 382 6.60 -16.42 2.83
CA LEU A 382 6.44 -15.61 1.64
C LEU A 382 7.72 -14.82 1.37
N ALA A 383 8.35 -15.03 0.22
CA ALA A 383 9.47 -14.22 -0.25
C ALA A 383 8.93 -13.02 -1.05
N GLU A 384 9.32 -11.82 -0.66
CA GLU A 384 8.85 -10.55 -1.19
C GLU A 384 10.03 -9.72 -1.70
N HIS A 385 10.16 -9.61 -3.03
CA HIS A 385 11.19 -8.75 -3.63
C HIS A 385 10.80 -7.28 -3.47
N ILE A 386 11.56 -6.54 -2.65
CA ILE A 386 11.23 -5.18 -2.21
C ILE A 386 11.95 -4.05 -2.96
N ARG A 387 12.81 -4.36 -3.92
CA ARG A 387 13.53 -3.37 -4.75
C ARG A 387 13.46 -3.72 -6.25
N PRO A 388 12.24 -3.82 -6.84
CA PRO A 388 12.07 -4.31 -8.20
C PRO A 388 12.63 -3.35 -9.26
N ASP A 389 13.21 -3.94 -10.32
CA ASP A 389 13.61 -3.20 -11.53
C ASP A 389 12.57 -3.22 -12.64
N SER A 390 11.63 -4.17 -12.63
CA SER A 390 10.51 -4.22 -13.59
C SER A 390 9.62 -2.99 -13.47
N ARG A 391 9.15 -2.48 -14.62
CA ARG A 391 8.31 -1.27 -14.69
C ARG A 391 7.06 -1.52 -15.50
N GLY A 392 5.96 -1.03 -14.99
CA GLY A 392 4.65 -1.14 -15.58
C GLY A 392 4.02 0.19 -15.95
N SER A 393 2.71 0.13 -16.19
CA SER A 393 1.94 1.31 -16.56
C SER A 393 0.47 1.23 -16.13
N VAL A 394 -0.14 2.39 -16.01
CA VAL A 394 -1.59 2.60 -15.90
C VAL A 394 -2.05 3.39 -17.12
N ALA A 395 -3.07 2.93 -17.82
CA ALA A 395 -3.61 3.60 -18.99
C ALA A 395 -5.15 3.59 -18.97
N LEU A 396 -5.78 4.42 -19.78
CA LEU A 396 -7.23 4.39 -19.95
C LEU A 396 -7.64 3.11 -20.71
N ARG A 397 -8.75 2.51 -20.29
CA ARG A 397 -9.43 1.46 -21.03
C ARG A 397 -10.44 2.05 -22.02
N THR A 398 -11.17 3.05 -21.55
CA THR A 398 -12.16 3.84 -22.30
C THR A 398 -12.17 5.27 -21.76
N PRO A 399 -12.86 6.22 -22.40
CA PRO A 399 -13.05 7.57 -21.87
C PRO A 399 -14.09 7.65 -20.75
N ASN A 400 -14.78 6.54 -20.43
CA ASN A 400 -15.74 6.51 -19.34
C ASN A 400 -15.02 6.40 -17.98
N PRO A 401 -15.20 7.36 -17.07
CA PRO A 401 -14.52 7.38 -15.78
C PRO A 401 -14.90 6.19 -14.85
N ASN A 402 -16.02 5.51 -15.10
CA ASN A 402 -16.45 4.34 -14.34
C ASN A 402 -15.72 3.05 -14.74
N ASP A 403 -15.04 3.03 -15.88
CA ASP A 403 -14.33 1.86 -16.35
C ASP A 403 -12.98 1.75 -15.63
N ALA A 404 -12.64 0.52 -15.21
CA ALA A 404 -11.36 0.25 -14.58
C ALA A 404 -10.20 0.60 -15.53
N PRO A 405 -9.10 1.21 -15.05
CA PRO A 405 -7.92 1.45 -15.89
C PRO A 405 -7.28 0.13 -16.34
N LYS A 406 -6.48 0.18 -17.39
CA LYS A 406 -5.54 -0.89 -17.73
C LYS A 406 -4.36 -0.80 -16.77
N ILE A 407 -4.05 -1.88 -16.08
CA ILE A 407 -2.97 -1.97 -15.09
C ILE A 407 -2.03 -3.07 -15.54
N GLN A 408 -0.79 -2.73 -15.87
CA GLN A 408 0.23 -3.67 -16.31
C GLN A 408 1.48 -3.47 -15.44
N PHE A 409 1.99 -4.53 -14.81
CA PHE A 409 3.18 -4.44 -13.95
C PHE A 409 4.47 -4.88 -14.63
N ASN A 410 4.40 -5.85 -15.55
CA ASN A 410 5.53 -6.53 -16.18
C ASN A 410 6.44 -7.22 -15.15
N PHE A 411 5.87 -7.84 -14.12
CA PHE A 411 6.62 -8.58 -13.11
C PHE A 411 7.55 -9.60 -13.75
N LEU A 412 8.77 -9.73 -13.21
CA LEU A 412 9.82 -10.63 -13.70
C LEU A 412 10.31 -10.32 -15.13
N GLU A 413 10.15 -9.08 -15.63
CA GLU A 413 10.79 -8.64 -16.87
C GLU A 413 12.32 -8.61 -16.72
N SER A 414 12.80 -8.03 -15.63
CA SER A 414 14.22 -7.93 -15.29
C SER A 414 14.80 -9.27 -14.84
N ASP A 415 16.05 -9.55 -15.25
CA ASP A 415 16.78 -10.73 -14.77
C ASP A 415 17.15 -10.62 -13.29
N TYR A 416 17.36 -9.40 -12.78
CA TYR A 416 17.56 -9.16 -11.36
C TYR A 416 16.33 -9.60 -10.56
N ASP A 417 15.13 -9.22 -10.96
CA ASP A 417 13.89 -9.60 -10.27
C ASP A 417 13.69 -11.12 -10.24
N LYS A 418 14.02 -11.81 -11.36
CA LYS A 418 13.97 -13.29 -11.43
C LYS A 418 14.94 -13.93 -10.44
N GLN A 419 16.19 -13.44 -10.41
CA GLN A 419 17.23 -13.97 -9.52
C GLN A 419 16.90 -13.71 -8.04
N ALA A 420 16.41 -12.51 -7.72
CA ALA A 420 15.99 -12.16 -6.37
C ALA A 420 14.83 -13.05 -5.89
N ALA A 421 13.80 -13.26 -6.72
CA ALA A 421 12.68 -14.12 -6.38
C ALA A 421 13.12 -15.58 -6.13
N ILE A 422 14.00 -16.14 -6.98
CA ILE A 422 14.58 -17.47 -6.80
C ILE A 422 15.37 -17.55 -5.50
N ALA A 423 16.22 -16.55 -5.21
CA ALA A 423 17.03 -16.52 -3.99
C ALA A 423 16.16 -16.44 -2.73
N GLY A 424 15.08 -15.63 -2.76
CA GLY A 424 14.11 -15.53 -1.69
C GLY A 424 13.40 -16.85 -1.40
N LEU A 425 12.95 -17.57 -2.43
CA LEU A 425 12.34 -18.90 -2.27
C LEU A 425 13.30 -19.92 -1.67
N LYS A 426 14.55 -19.94 -2.14
CA LYS A 426 15.58 -20.82 -1.57
C LYS A 426 15.83 -20.53 -0.09
N TYR A 427 15.91 -19.24 0.28
CA TYR A 427 16.07 -18.85 1.67
C TYR A 427 14.84 -19.22 2.51
N SER A 428 13.63 -19.04 1.99
CA SER A 428 12.38 -19.47 2.65
C SER A 428 12.37 -20.98 2.92
N ARG A 429 12.87 -21.78 1.98
CA ARG A 429 12.99 -23.23 2.16
C ARG A 429 14.04 -23.58 3.22
N LEU A 430 15.18 -22.89 3.25
CA LEU A 430 16.20 -23.09 4.30
C LEU A 430 15.62 -22.80 5.69
N ILE A 431 14.82 -21.76 5.85
CA ILE A 431 14.12 -21.48 7.13
C ILE A 431 13.26 -22.67 7.54
N SER A 432 12.44 -23.21 6.63
CA SER A 432 11.55 -24.35 6.95
C SER A 432 12.31 -25.63 7.31
N GLN A 433 13.55 -25.78 6.85
CA GLN A 433 14.42 -26.94 7.11
C GLN A 433 15.33 -26.75 8.34
N THR A 434 15.32 -25.56 8.95
CA THR A 434 16.17 -25.21 10.10
C THR A 434 15.36 -25.30 11.40
N ASN A 435 15.95 -25.91 12.44
CA ASN A 435 15.30 -25.97 13.76
C ASN A 435 15.20 -24.56 14.38
N PRO A 436 14.10 -24.27 15.11
CA PRO A 436 12.98 -25.16 15.43
C PRO A 436 11.88 -25.24 14.36
N MET A 437 11.90 -24.42 13.29
CA MET A 437 10.83 -24.36 12.27
C MET A 437 10.61 -25.72 11.59
N LYS A 438 11.67 -26.50 11.39
CA LYS A 438 11.61 -27.85 10.83
C LYS A 438 10.65 -28.79 11.57
N GLU A 439 10.47 -28.64 12.87
CA GLU A 439 9.58 -29.48 13.68
C GLU A 439 8.10 -29.22 13.36
N TYR A 440 7.78 -28.01 12.83
CA TYR A 440 6.43 -27.61 12.46
C TYR A 440 6.13 -27.84 10.98
N ALA A 441 7.13 -27.85 10.10
CA ALA A 441 7.00 -28.05 8.66
C ALA A 441 6.86 -29.55 8.34
N LYS A 442 5.62 -30.07 8.34
CA LYS A 442 5.35 -31.49 8.11
C LYS A 442 5.56 -31.90 6.65
N GLU A 443 5.11 -31.08 5.73
CA GLU A 443 5.11 -31.34 4.29
C GLU A 443 5.10 -30.00 3.54
N GLU A 444 5.99 -29.79 2.57
CA GLU A 444 5.92 -28.68 1.64
C GLU A 444 4.89 -29.04 0.56
N ILE A 445 3.79 -28.24 0.50
CA ILE A 445 2.65 -28.50 -0.41
C ILE A 445 2.87 -27.81 -1.74
N ASN A 446 3.37 -26.59 -1.69
CA ASN A 446 3.54 -25.73 -2.85
C ASN A 446 4.88 -24.97 -2.74
N PRO A 447 5.79 -25.12 -3.73
CA PRO A 447 5.70 -25.94 -4.95
C PRO A 447 5.88 -27.45 -4.74
N GLY A 448 6.33 -27.90 -3.57
CA GLY A 448 6.70 -29.29 -3.28
C GLY A 448 8.18 -29.57 -3.52
N LEU A 449 8.63 -30.72 -2.99
CA LEU A 449 10.07 -31.07 -2.96
C LEU A 449 10.68 -31.39 -4.33
N ASP A 450 9.87 -31.59 -5.38
CA ASP A 450 10.36 -31.81 -6.76
C ASP A 450 10.92 -30.52 -7.38
N CYS A 451 10.58 -29.35 -6.85
CA CYS A 451 11.11 -28.07 -7.28
C CYS A 451 12.51 -27.86 -6.69
N GLN A 452 13.58 -28.09 -7.47
CA GLN A 452 14.97 -28.04 -7.02
C GLN A 452 15.87 -27.11 -7.83
N THR A 453 15.65 -27.00 -9.14
CA THR A 453 16.50 -26.19 -10.02
C THR A 453 16.05 -24.72 -10.03
N ASN A 454 16.92 -23.82 -10.48
CA ASN A 454 16.54 -22.41 -10.70
C ASN A 454 15.35 -22.27 -11.67
N GLU A 455 15.28 -23.16 -12.65
CA GLU A 455 14.18 -23.17 -13.62
C GLU A 455 12.86 -23.57 -12.94
N ASP A 456 12.87 -24.58 -12.05
CA ASP A 456 11.69 -24.98 -11.29
C ASP A 456 11.18 -23.86 -10.41
N TYR A 457 12.10 -23.19 -9.68
CA TYR A 457 11.75 -22.01 -8.85
C TYR A 457 11.18 -20.87 -9.72
N LEU A 458 11.77 -20.58 -10.87
CA LEU A 458 11.25 -19.55 -11.77
C LEU A 458 9.86 -19.93 -12.31
N ASN A 459 9.65 -21.20 -12.64
CA ASN A 459 8.35 -21.68 -13.08
C ASN A 459 7.30 -21.60 -11.96
N HIS A 460 7.69 -21.86 -10.71
CA HIS A 460 6.84 -21.63 -9.55
C HIS A 460 6.52 -20.13 -9.39
N CYS A 461 7.51 -19.24 -9.52
CA CYS A 461 7.27 -17.79 -9.51
C CYS A 461 6.24 -17.37 -10.58
N LYS A 462 6.36 -17.89 -11.81
CA LYS A 462 5.41 -17.58 -12.90
C LYS A 462 4.01 -18.11 -12.61
N LYS A 463 3.90 -19.27 -11.94
CA LYS A 463 2.64 -19.93 -11.64
C LYS A 463 1.94 -19.33 -10.43
N ALA A 464 2.64 -19.13 -9.32
CA ALA A 464 2.08 -18.79 -8.00
C ALA A 464 2.39 -17.38 -7.54
N GLY A 465 3.42 -16.72 -8.11
CA GLY A 465 3.81 -15.36 -7.70
C GLY A 465 2.70 -14.34 -7.95
N ASN A 466 2.66 -13.30 -7.10
CA ASN A 466 1.57 -12.33 -7.08
C ASN A 466 2.08 -10.92 -6.74
N SER A 467 1.26 -9.92 -7.05
CA SER A 467 1.39 -8.55 -6.55
C SER A 467 1.20 -8.53 -5.03
N LEU A 468 2.02 -7.77 -4.33
CA LEU A 468 1.87 -7.55 -2.87
C LEU A 468 1.00 -6.34 -2.54
N LEU A 469 0.37 -5.77 -3.56
CA LEU A 469 -0.62 -4.69 -3.42
C LEU A 469 -0.02 -3.36 -2.94
N HIS A 470 1.26 -3.16 -3.20
CA HIS A 470 2.05 -1.96 -2.84
C HIS A 470 2.23 -0.99 -4.01
N ALA A 471 1.34 -1.01 -5.01
CA ALA A 471 1.45 -0.21 -6.23
C ALA A 471 1.83 1.26 -5.98
N ALA A 472 2.85 1.76 -6.72
CA ALA A 472 3.44 3.08 -6.57
C ALA A 472 4.00 3.60 -7.91
N GLY A 473 4.41 4.86 -7.98
CA GLY A 473 5.30 5.41 -9.01
C GLY A 473 4.65 5.88 -10.31
N SER A 474 3.36 5.71 -10.52
CA SER A 474 2.66 6.00 -11.79
C SER A 474 2.45 7.50 -12.12
N CYS A 475 2.78 8.40 -11.19
CA CYS A 475 2.87 9.86 -11.37
C CYS A 475 4.20 10.36 -10.80
N ARG A 476 5.33 9.71 -11.19
CA ARG A 476 6.63 9.87 -10.54
C ARG A 476 7.01 11.33 -10.35
N MET A 477 7.59 11.61 -9.18
CA MET A 477 8.21 12.87 -8.83
C MET A 477 9.62 12.97 -9.45
N GLY A 478 10.04 14.16 -9.83
CA GLY A 478 11.40 14.43 -10.29
C GLY A 478 11.54 15.74 -11.03
N ILE A 479 12.79 16.09 -11.36
CA ILE A 479 13.14 17.29 -12.12
C ILE A 479 13.22 17.02 -13.62
N HIS A 480 13.46 15.78 -14.04
CA HIS A 480 13.67 15.39 -15.44
C HIS A 480 12.35 15.35 -16.23
N GLU A 481 12.44 15.27 -17.55
CA GLU A 481 11.28 15.30 -18.45
C GLU A 481 10.28 14.17 -18.21
N ASP A 482 10.76 13.00 -17.75
CA ASP A 482 9.96 11.82 -17.46
C ASP A 482 9.19 11.90 -16.13
N ALA A 483 9.28 13.00 -15.38
CA ALA A 483 8.51 13.22 -14.18
C ALA A 483 7.15 13.86 -14.48
N VAL A 484 6.13 13.40 -13.75
CA VAL A 484 4.75 13.92 -13.80
C VAL A 484 4.56 15.09 -12.84
N VAL A 485 5.17 15.00 -11.66
CA VAL A 485 5.17 16.08 -10.67
C VAL A 485 6.60 16.51 -10.35
N ASP A 486 6.73 17.78 -9.95
CA ASP A 486 7.98 18.32 -9.43
C ASP A 486 8.22 17.89 -7.95
N PRO A 487 9.38 18.21 -7.33
CA PRO A 487 9.63 17.92 -5.91
C PRO A 487 8.70 18.65 -4.93
N GLU A 488 7.95 19.65 -5.36
CA GLU A 488 6.87 20.28 -4.60
C GLU A 488 5.51 19.57 -4.80
N LEU A 489 5.49 18.45 -5.54
CA LEU A 489 4.31 17.64 -5.88
C LEU A 489 3.30 18.34 -6.79
N LYS A 490 3.68 19.43 -7.46
CA LYS A 490 2.87 20.12 -8.47
C LYS A 490 2.92 19.36 -9.79
N VAL A 491 1.77 19.19 -10.43
CA VAL A 491 1.70 18.60 -11.77
C VAL A 491 2.38 19.54 -12.78
N LYS A 492 3.37 19.02 -13.50
CA LYS A 492 4.12 19.83 -14.47
C LYS A 492 3.22 20.44 -15.53
N GLY A 493 3.37 21.74 -15.74
CA GLY A 493 2.66 22.50 -16.76
C GLY A 493 1.17 22.79 -16.48
N ILE A 494 0.66 22.44 -15.31
CA ILE A 494 -0.70 22.74 -14.87
C ILE A 494 -0.66 23.42 -13.50
N ASP A 495 -1.07 24.67 -13.45
CA ASP A 495 -1.18 25.43 -12.21
C ASP A 495 -2.30 24.90 -11.31
N ASN A 496 -2.14 25.07 -10.00
CA ASN A 496 -3.15 24.73 -8.98
C ASN A 496 -3.55 23.25 -8.95
N LEU A 497 -2.67 22.35 -9.39
CA LEU A 497 -2.89 20.90 -9.38
C LEU A 497 -1.70 20.18 -8.75
N ARG A 498 -1.97 19.33 -7.76
CA ARG A 498 -0.96 18.46 -7.16
C ARG A 498 -1.40 17.00 -7.16
N VAL A 499 -0.41 16.10 -7.09
CA VAL A 499 -0.63 14.69 -6.75
C VAL A 499 0.10 14.41 -5.44
N ILE A 500 -0.64 13.93 -4.44
CA ILE A 500 -0.09 13.64 -3.10
C ILE A 500 -0.55 12.26 -2.67
N ASP A 501 0.11 11.21 -3.15
CA ASP A 501 -0.11 9.81 -2.77
C ASP A 501 1.07 8.92 -3.24
N ALA A 502 0.94 7.60 -3.13
CA ALA A 502 2.00 6.66 -3.50
C ALA A 502 2.41 6.74 -4.99
N SER A 503 1.58 7.31 -5.87
CA SER A 503 1.90 7.41 -7.29
C SER A 503 3.12 8.29 -7.57
N ILE A 504 3.49 9.19 -6.63
CA ILE A 504 4.62 10.11 -6.84
C ILE A 504 6.00 9.46 -6.62
N MET A 505 6.09 8.29 -6.00
CA MET A 505 7.37 7.67 -5.67
C MET A 505 8.23 7.47 -6.93
N PRO A 506 9.45 8.03 -7.02
CA PRO A 506 10.34 7.79 -8.17
C PRO A 506 10.78 6.33 -8.25
N ARG A 507 11.16 5.76 -7.10
CA ARG A 507 11.30 4.34 -6.82
C ARG A 507 10.44 3.97 -5.61
N ILE A 508 9.87 2.78 -5.65
CA ILE A 508 9.10 2.23 -4.53
C ILE A 508 10.01 2.04 -3.31
N VAL A 509 9.51 2.32 -2.12
CA VAL A 509 10.23 2.10 -0.86
C VAL A 509 10.35 0.61 -0.54
N SER A 510 11.40 0.22 0.16
CA SER A 510 11.71 -1.18 0.52
C SER A 510 10.85 -1.68 1.69
N GLY A 511 9.54 -1.69 1.52
CA GLY A 511 8.55 -2.12 2.52
C GLY A 511 7.13 -1.75 2.15
N ASN A 512 6.21 -1.98 3.07
CA ASN A 512 4.79 -1.67 2.86
C ASN A 512 4.58 -0.17 2.61
N THR A 513 3.95 0.21 1.52
CA THR A 513 3.90 1.61 1.05
C THR A 513 3.01 2.55 1.87
N ASN A 514 2.23 2.04 2.84
CA ASN A 514 1.26 2.87 3.58
C ASN A 514 1.92 3.93 4.47
N ALA A 515 2.98 3.58 5.20
CA ALA A 515 3.70 4.52 6.07
C ALA A 515 4.34 5.65 5.25
N ALA A 516 5.03 5.32 4.16
CA ALA A 516 5.61 6.30 3.24
C ALA A 516 4.54 7.18 2.57
N THR A 517 3.38 6.63 2.22
CA THR A 517 2.24 7.41 1.67
C THR A 517 1.72 8.45 2.68
N ILE A 518 1.66 8.11 3.96
CA ILE A 518 1.26 9.02 5.03
C ILE A 518 2.32 10.12 5.22
N MET A 519 3.60 9.75 5.20
CA MET A 519 4.72 10.70 5.25
C MET A 519 4.68 11.68 4.06
N ILE A 520 4.48 11.19 2.84
CA ILE A 520 4.30 12.01 1.63
C ILE A 520 3.18 13.02 1.83
N ALA A 521 2.06 12.61 2.43
CA ALA A 521 0.92 13.48 2.68
C ALA A 521 1.18 14.53 3.77
N GLU A 522 1.91 14.19 4.84
CA GLU A 522 2.35 15.14 5.86
C GLU A 522 3.28 16.20 5.26
N LYS A 523 4.29 15.75 4.48
CA LYS A 523 5.23 16.66 3.81
C LYS A 523 4.55 17.48 2.73
N GLY A 524 3.71 16.87 1.90
CA GLY A 524 2.94 17.58 0.87
C GLY A 524 2.02 18.66 1.43
N SER A 525 1.40 18.38 2.58
CA SER A 525 0.60 19.40 3.30
C SER A 525 1.45 20.58 3.75
N ASP A 526 2.65 20.31 4.26
CA ASP A 526 3.62 21.34 4.70
C ASP A 526 4.12 22.17 3.52
N LEU A 527 4.41 21.55 2.37
CA LEU A 527 4.79 22.24 1.12
C LEU A 527 3.68 23.20 0.66
N ILE A 528 2.41 22.79 0.71
CA ILE A 528 1.27 23.66 0.41
C ILE A 528 1.21 24.84 1.39
N LEU A 529 1.39 24.59 2.67
CA LEU A 529 1.30 25.63 3.71
C LEU A 529 2.45 26.63 3.65
N LYS A 530 3.64 26.24 3.19
CA LYS A 530 4.82 27.10 3.02
C LYS A 530 4.81 27.90 1.72
N SER A 531 4.08 27.47 0.70
CA SER A 531 4.01 28.16 -0.61
C SER A 531 3.04 29.35 -0.64
N LYS A 532 2.66 29.89 0.53
CA LYS A 532 1.71 31.03 0.68
C LYS A 532 2.40 32.37 0.74
#